data_6490e25c21ced6e2ac4aee90ecad94fa
#
_entry.id   6490e25c21ced6e2ac4aee90ecad94fa
#
_cell.length_a   1.000
_cell.length_b   1.000
_cell.length_c   1.000
_cell.angle_alpha   90.00
_cell.angle_beta   90.00
_cell.angle_gamma   90.00
#
_symmetry.space_group_name_H-M   'P 1'
#
loop_
_entity.id
_entity.type
_entity.pdbx_description
1 polymer ?
#
loop_
_entity_poly.entity_id
_entity_poly.type
_entity_poly.pdbx_seq_one_letter_code
_entity_poly.pdbx_strand_id
1 'polypeptide(L)'
;MKNTHPVVLAVAALILGGCSGLGLFDMNAHFVRVQGNRFTIDGTPYYFAGTNMWYGCYIGSTGPTGNRERLCRELDFLAAQGITNLRVLAASESSHVRHAAEPPIQPAPGVVDEDLLRGLDFLLAEMADRDMRAVLYLNNFWEWSGGMAAYVAWMNKDGGVDPADTSRPWSDFVEYAATFYAHERANAYYRDYIRQLITRRNTVHGRLYSEDPTIMAWQLSNEPRPGMPGPNGEQNLPGFLRWIDSTAAFIHALDTNHLVSSGSEGTVGSLQSEDNYLRAHQSAQIDYLTAHVWPYNWRWFDPVRPAETLPVAVDSSRTYILKHIDLAWQLGKPIVFEEFGLSRDSGNVQPGSPTVARDRYFEFFTDMLYDSARAGTPIAGSNFWAWGGEARGVHNDSLWKPGDQLLGDPPHEPQGFNAIYDVDTSTVAILRRHAEKMNQLGHEPPILVASSRPRGR
;
A
#
# COMPACT_ATOMS: atom_id res chain seq x y z
N MET A 1 -74.11 -44.66 41.53
CA MET A 1 -73.32 -43.43 41.85
C MET A 1 -71.91 -43.71 41.35
N LYS A 2 -71.58 -43.20 40.16
CA LYS A 2 -70.21 -43.31 39.52
C LYS A 2 -69.78 -41.92 39.20
N ASN A 3 -68.78 -41.49 39.91
CA ASN A 3 -68.08 -40.17 39.61
C ASN A 3 -67.22 -40.39 38.44
N THR A 4 -67.39 -39.57 37.39
CA THR A 4 -66.54 -39.47 36.27
C THR A 4 -65.84 -38.07 36.32
N HIS A 5 -64.56 -38.08 36.53
CA HIS A 5 -63.71 -36.85 36.38
C HIS A 5 -63.32 -36.71 34.92
N PRO A 6 -63.37 -35.51 34.34
CA PRO A 6 -62.82 -35.27 33.04
C PRO A 6 -61.31 -35.01 33.13
N VAL A 7 -60.54 -35.72 32.30
CA VAL A 7 -59.13 -35.50 32.07
C VAL A 7 -58.98 -34.31 31.11
N VAL A 8 -58.34 -33.22 31.59
CA VAL A 8 -57.97 -32.10 30.76
C VAL A 8 -56.60 -32.40 30.13
N LEU A 9 -56.60 -32.64 28.83
CA LEU A 9 -55.39 -32.75 28.06
C LEU A 9 -54.89 -31.30 27.80
N ALA A 10 -53.79 -30.92 28.41
CA ALA A 10 -53.03 -29.71 28.05
C ALA A 10 -52.17 -30.04 26.85
N VAL A 11 -52.50 -29.48 25.69
CA VAL A 11 -51.63 -29.48 24.50
C VAL A 11 -50.62 -28.37 24.65
N ALA A 12 -49.37 -28.71 24.96
CA ALA A 12 -48.25 -27.77 24.91
C ALA A 12 -47.87 -27.52 23.45
N ALA A 13 -48.25 -26.37 22.92
CA ALA A 13 -47.75 -25.89 21.64
C ALA A 13 -46.29 -25.44 21.81
N LEU A 14 -45.33 -26.23 21.35
CA LEU A 14 -43.94 -25.83 21.15
C LEU A 14 -43.90 -24.81 19.98
N ILE A 15 -43.81 -23.56 20.31
CA ILE A 15 -43.46 -22.53 19.35
C ILE A 15 -41.95 -22.65 19.12
N LEU A 16 -41.59 -23.34 18.03
CA LEU A 16 -40.23 -23.23 17.43
C LEU A 16 -40.11 -21.87 16.79
N GLY A 17 -39.70 -20.87 17.58
CA GLY A 17 -39.25 -19.62 17.10
C GLY A 17 -37.89 -19.79 16.44
N GLY A 18 -37.89 -20.19 15.17
CA GLY A 18 -36.72 -20.11 14.32
C GLY A 18 -36.44 -18.65 14.02
N CYS A 19 -35.55 -18.03 14.78
CA CYS A 19 -34.90 -16.76 14.38
C CYS A 19 -33.89 -17.05 13.25
N SER A 20 -34.40 -17.29 12.04
CA SER A 20 -33.61 -17.07 10.83
C SER A 20 -33.75 -15.62 10.41
N GLY A 21 -33.26 -14.72 11.24
CA GLY A 21 -32.86 -13.39 10.83
C GLY A 21 -31.54 -13.54 10.11
N LEU A 22 -31.57 -14.01 8.86
CA LEU A 22 -30.56 -13.63 7.87
C LEU A 22 -30.76 -12.13 7.67
N GLY A 23 -30.09 -11.32 8.51
CA GLY A 23 -29.85 -9.92 8.18
C GLY A 23 -29.18 -9.96 6.83
N LEU A 24 -29.85 -9.43 5.83
CA LEU A 24 -29.19 -8.95 4.63
C LEU A 24 -28.21 -7.89 5.13
N PHE A 25 -26.98 -8.30 5.47
CA PHE A 25 -25.89 -7.37 5.65
C PHE A 25 -25.80 -6.64 4.33
N ASP A 26 -26.05 -5.34 4.37
CA ASP A 26 -25.82 -4.48 3.22
C ASP A 26 -24.32 -4.58 2.86
N MET A 27 -24.02 -5.44 1.89
CA MET A 27 -22.64 -5.76 1.49
C MET A 27 -21.89 -4.53 0.99
N ASN A 28 -22.56 -3.41 0.75
CA ASN A 28 -21.98 -2.14 0.32
C ASN A 28 -21.66 -1.19 1.50
N ALA A 29 -22.17 -1.48 2.71
CA ALA A 29 -22.10 -0.55 3.84
C ALA A 29 -20.65 -0.34 4.35
N HIS A 30 -19.80 -1.35 4.31
CA HIS A 30 -18.49 -1.34 4.96
C HIS A 30 -17.29 -1.05 4.04
N PHE A 31 -17.53 -0.75 2.77
CA PHE A 31 -16.45 -0.36 1.86
C PHE A 31 -16.00 1.07 2.07
N VAL A 32 -14.71 1.31 1.90
CA VAL A 32 -14.19 2.68 1.85
C VAL A 32 -14.70 3.35 0.58
N ARG A 33 -15.22 4.57 0.71
CA ARG A 33 -15.75 5.39 -0.38
C ARG A 33 -15.06 6.75 -0.40
N VAL A 34 -15.06 7.38 -1.57
CA VAL A 34 -14.65 8.79 -1.70
C VAL A 34 -15.89 9.67 -1.66
N GLN A 35 -15.86 10.66 -0.77
CA GLN A 35 -16.87 11.73 -0.70
C GLN A 35 -16.17 13.09 -0.75
N GLY A 36 -16.15 13.70 -1.93
CA GLY A 36 -15.36 14.90 -2.17
C GLY A 36 -13.86 14.58 -2.03
N ASN A 37 -13.19 15.28 -1.12
CA ASN A 37 -11.76 15.12 -0.85
C ASN A 37 -11.45 14.26 0.39
N ARG A 38 -12.36 13.36 0.78
CA ARG A 38 -12.25 12.52 1.99
C ARG A 38 -12.63 11.09 1.71
N PHE A 39 -12.12 10.19 2.53
CA PHE A 39 -12.66 8.83 2.63
C PHE A 39 -13.79 8.77 3.65
N THR A 40 -14.71 7.85 3.42
CA THR A 40 -15.79 7.51 4.36
C THR A 40 -16.01 6.00 4.38
N ILE A 41 -16.47 5.48 5.54
CA ILE A 41 -17.04 4.15 5.68
C ILE A 41 -18.43 4.39 6.30
N ASP A 42 -19.48 3.88 5.66
CA ASP A 42 -20.89 4.06 6.09
C ASP A 42 -21.26 5.54 6.34
N GLY A 43 -20.69 6.44 5.52
CA GLY A 43 -20.89 7.88 5.64
C GLY A 43 -20.10 8.57 6.76
N THR A 44 -19.39 7.81 7.60
CA THR A 44 -18.49 8.35 8.64
C THR A 44 -17.12 8.64 8.02
N PRO A 45 -16.49 9.79 8.27
CA PRO A 45 -15.15 10.08 7.80
C PRO A 45 -14.15 9.00 8.24
N TYR A 46 -13.34 8.54 7.31
CA TYR A 46 -12.33 7.54 7.56
C TYR A 46 -10.93 8.13 7.31
N TYR A 47 -10.11 8.11 8.36
CA TYR A 47 -8.70 8.46 8.33
C TYR A 47 -7.90 7.30 8.89
N PHE A 48 -6.68 7.11 8.42
CA PHE A 48 -5.87 6.01 8.90
C PHE A 48 -4.38 6.34 9.03
N ALA A 49 -3.72 5.64 9.93
CA ALA A 49 -2.30 5.42 9.93
C ALA A 49 -2.04 3.95 9.61
N GLY A 50 -1.15 3.71 8.68
CA GLY A 50 -0.84 2.38 8.17
C GLY A 50 0.65 2.15 8.01
N THR A 51 0.99 0.99 7.47
CA THR A 51 2.36 0.63 7.13
C THR A 51 2.43 -0.14 5.81
N ASN A 52 3.62 -0.14 5.20
CA ASN A 52 3.95 -1.09 4.15
C ASN A 52 4.37 -2.42 4.78
N MET A 53 3.71 -3.50 4.39
CA MET A 53 4.04 -4.88 4.69
C MET A 53 4.02 -5.68 3.40
N TRP A 54 4.90 -5.27 2.46
CA TRP A 54 4.93 -5.80 1.11
C TRP A 54 4.99 -7.33 1.08
N TYR A 55 5.70 -7.93 2.04
CA TYR A 55 5.94 -9.36 2.16
C TYR A 55 4.78 -10.14 2.83
N GLY A 56 3.67 -9.50 3.16
CA GLY A 56 2.58 -10.13 3.93
C GLY A 56 2.02 -11.40 3.32
N CYS A 57 1.85 -11.46 1.99
CA CYS A 57 1.40 -12.66 1.30
C CYS A 57 2.42 -13.82 1.39
N TYR A 58 3.72 -13.50 1.41
CA TYR A 58 4.78 -14.50 1.51
C TYR A 58 4.76 -15.23 2.85
N ILE A 59 4.72 -14.47 3.96
CA ILE A 59 4.68 -15.09 5.30
C ILE A 59 3.31 -15.69 5.63
N GLY A 60 2.24 -15.27 4.93
CA GLY A 60 0.92 -15.89 4.99
C GLY A 60 0.82 -17.22 4.23
N SER A 61 1.80 -17.54 3.37
CA SER A 61 1.75 -18.71 2.49
C SER A 61 1.90 -20.02 3.25
N THR A 62 1.61 -21.13 2.56
CA THR A 62 1.91 -22.48 3.03
C THR A 62 3.22 -23.01 2.48
N GLY A 63 3.85 -22.26 1.57
CA GLY A 63 5.12 -22.56 0.94
C GLY A 63 6.34 -22.25 1.82
N PRO A 64 7.56 -22.29 1.24
CA PRO A 64 8.81 -22.16 2.00
C PRO A 64 8.99 -20.84 2.78
N THR A 65 8.37 -19.76 2.32
CA THR A 65 8.43 -18.44 2.99
C THR A 65 7.39 -18.29 4.10
N GLY A 66 6.45 -19.24 4.22
CA GLY A 66 5.32 -19.16 5.13
C GLY A 66 5.71 -19.20 6.59
N ASN A 67 5.13 -18.28 7.37
CA ASN A 67 5.18 -18.25 8.82
C ASN A 67 3.93 -17.55 9.36
N ARG A 68 2.80 -18.24 9.30
CA ARG A 68 1.49 -17.71 9.70
C ARG A 68 1.42 -17.29 11.16
N GLU A 69 2.12 -18.01 12.03
CA GLU A 69 2.18 -17.65 13.46
C GLU A 69 2.86 -16.29 13.66
N ARG A 70 3.97 -16.04 12.93
CA ARG A 70 4.62 -14.74 12.91
C ARG A 70 3.68 -13.67 12.35
N LEU A 71 3.01 -13.95 11.24
CA LEU A 71 2.06 -13.02 10.63
C LEU A 71 0.99 -12.59 11.63
N CYS A 72 0.34 -13.54 12.31
CA CYS A 72 -0.68 -13.25 13.31
C CYS A 72 -0.13 -12.37 14.45
N ARG A 73 1.05 -12.68 14.99
CA ARG A 73 1.66 -11.87 16.06
C ARG A 73 2.00 -10.45 15.59
N GLU A 74 2.52 -10.31 14.38
CA GLU A 74 2.84 -8.98 13.81
C GLU A 74 1.57 -8.16 13.56
N LEU A 75 0.50 -8.78 13.07
CA LEU A 75 -0.80 -8.11 12.91
C LEU A 75 -1.43 -7.73 14.25
N ASP A 76 -1.35 -8.61 15.27
CA ASP A 76 -1.79 -8.30 16.63
C ASP A 76 -1.03 -7.10 17.20
N PHE A 77 0.29 -7.08 16.99
CA PHE A 77 1.14 -5.98 17.43
C PHE A 77 0.75 -4.66 16.74
N LEU A 78 0.62 -4.66 15.42
CA LEU A 78 0.25 -3.48 14.62
C LEU A 78 -1.14 -2.96 15.01
N ALA A 79 -2.13 -3.84 15.14
CA ALA A 79 -3.47 -3.49 15.58
C ALA A 79 -3.46 -2.85 16.98
N ALA A 80 -2.67 -3.39 17.92
CA ALA A 80 -2.49 -2.82 19.26
C ALA A 80 -1.81 -1.44 19.25
N GLN A 81 -1.07 -1.08 18.19
CA GLN A 81 -0.55 0.26 17.98
C GLN A 81 -1.54 1.19 17.24
N GLY A 82 -2.75 0.71 16.91
CA GLY A 82 -3.77 1.47 16.19
C GLY A 82 -3.52 1.57 14.67
N ILE A 83 -2.61 0.78 14.13
CA ILE A 83 -2.38 0.68 12.68
C ILE A 83 -3.55 -0.09 12.07
N THR A 84 -4.27 0.56 11.15
CA THR A 84 -5.50 0.03 10.57
C THR A 84 -5.45 -0.16 9.07
N ASN A 85 -4.30 0.12 8.43
CA ASN A 85 -4.12 -0.04 6.99
C ASN A 85 -2.76 -0.68 6.68
N LEU A 86 -2.75 -1.66 5.79
CA LEU A 86 -1.54 -2.25 5.24
C LEU A 86 -1.50 -2.04 3.73
N ARG A 87 -0.37 -1.56 3.23
CA ARG A 87 -0.07 -1.56 1.81
C ARG A 87 0.78 -2.78 1.48
N VAL A 88 0.28 -3.64 0.59
CA VAL A 88 0.76 -5.01 0.38
C VAL A 88 1.06 -5.25 -1.09
N LEU A 89 2.19 -5.92 -1.39
CA LEU A 89 2.49 -6.41 -2.73
C LEU A 89 1.59 -7.61 -3.04
N ALA A 90 0.75 -7.46 -4.06
CA ALA A 90 -0.12 -8.53 -4.55
C ALA A 90 0.36 -9.10 -5.91
N ALA A 91 1.56 -8.73 -6.35
CA ALA A 91 2.14 -9.18 -7.61
C ALA A 91 3.66 -9.20 -7.54
N SER A 92 4.27 -10.26 -8.00
CA SER A 92 5.71 -10.33 -8.26
C SER A 92 5.97 -11.30 -9.40
N GLU A 93 6.91 -10.98 -10.24
CA GLU A 93 7.19 -11.68 -11.49
C GLU A 93 8.57 -12.31 -11.45
N SER A 94 8.70 -13.54 -11.99
CA SER A 94 9.99 -14.16 -12.19
C SER A 94 10.88 -13.29 -13.10
N SER A 95 12.05 -12.98 -12.61
CA SER A 95 13.00 -12.11 -13.28
C SER A 95 14.41 -12.71 -13.25
N HIS A 96 15.24 -12.36 -14.21
CA HIS A 96 16.68 -12.69 -14.21
C HIS A 96 17.51 -11.62 -13.48
N VAL A 97 16.85 -10.60 -12.97
CA VAL A 97 17.49 -9.51 -12.24
C VAL A 97 17.89 -10.00 -10.84
N ARG A 98 19.07 -9.60 -10.39
CA ARG A 98 19.58 -9.92 -9.06
C ARG A 98 18.72 -9.27 -7.97
N HIS A 99 18.61 -9.96 -6.84
CA HIS A 99 17.91 -9.45 -5.65
C HIS A 99 16.42 -9.16 -5.88
N ALA A 100 15.74 -9.97 -6.71
CA ALA A 100 14.29 -9.99 -6.78
C ALA A 100 13.69 -10.84 -5.65
N ALA A 101 12.45 -10.55 -5.24
CA ALA A 101 11.73 -11.33 -4.25
C ALA A 101 11.45 -12.76 -4.77
N GLU A 102 11.77 -13.76 -3.97
CA GLU A 102 11.60 -15.17 -4.31
C GLU A 102 10.85 -15.93 -3.20
N PRO A 103 9.98 -16.90 -3.60
CA PRO A 103 9.53 -17.21 -4.96
C PRO A 103 8.60 -16.11 -5.53
N PRO A 104 8.53 -15.94 -6.85
CA PRO A 104 7.61 -14.97 -7.44
C PRO A 104 6.17 -15.48 -7.45
N ILE A 105 5.19 -14.58 -7.28
CA ILE A 105 3.76 -14.89 -7.42
C ILE A 105 3.44 -15.36 -8.85
N GLN A 106 4.10 -14.78 -9.84
CA GLN A 106 3.99 -15.15 -11.25
C GLN A 106 5.31 -15.73 -11.75
N PRO A 107 5.51 -17.06 -11.69
CA PRO A 107 6.74 -17.71 -12.17
C PRO A 107 6.89 -17.69 -13.69
N ALA A 108 5.82 -17.46 -14.43
CA ALA A 108 5.79 -17.30 -15.88
C ALA A 108 4.53 -16.56 -16.32
N PRO A 109 4.47 -16.02 -17.56
CA PRO A 109 3.28 -15.36 -18.10
C PRO A 109 2.02 -16.24 -17.99
N GLY A 110 1.01 -15.75 -17.26
CA GLY A 110 -0.27 -16.45 -17.06
C GLY A 110 -0.23 -17.61 -16.07
N VAL A 111 0.89 -17.87 -15.41
CA VAL A 111 1.05 -18.88 -14.36
C VAL A 111 1.17 -18.18 -13.01
N VAL A 112 0.45 -18.67 -12.00
CA VAL A 112 0.49 -18.14 -10.63
C VAL A 112 0.95 -19.21 -9.64
N ASP A 113 1.66 -18.78 -8.61
CA ASP A 113 1.96 -19.60 -7.44
C ASP A 113 0.77 -19.56 -6.48
N GLU A 114 0.04 -20.68 -6.43
CA GLU A 114 -1.17 -20.76 -5.62
C GLU A 114 -0.88 -20.76 -4.11
N ASP A 115 0.29 -21.19 -3.66
CA ASP A 115 0.64 -21.14 -2.24
C ASP A 115 0.85 -19.70 -1.77
N LEU A 116 1.42 -18.84 -2.60
CA LEU A 116 1.53 -17.40 -2.32
C LEU A 116 0.17 -16.71 -2.38
N LEU A 117 -0.69 -17.06 -3.34
CA LEU A 117 -2.06 -16.51 -3.37
C LEU A 117 -2.90 -16.96 -2.18
N ARG A 118 -2.73 -18.20 -1.69
CA ARG A 118 -3.32 -18.63 -0.41
C ARG A 118 -2.73 -17.89 0.78
N GLY A 119 -1.49 -17.44 0.67
CA GLY A 119 -0.87 -16.54 1.65
C GLY A 119 -1.56 -15.19 1.70
N LEU A 120 -1.92 -14.65 0.54
CA LEU A 120 -2.71 -13.42 0.45
C LEU A 120 -4.13 -13.61 0.99
N ASP A 121 -4.78 -14.76 0.68
CA ASP A 121 -6.08 -15.12 1.25
C ASP A 121 -6.04 -15.11 2.78
N PHE A 122 -5.00 -15.74 3.35
CA PHE A 122 -4.83 -15.83 4.80
C PHE A 122 -4.56 -14.46 5.42
N LEU A 123 -3.69 -13.65 4.81
CA LEU A 123 -3.42 -12.28 5.26
C LEU A 123 -4.71 -11.46 5.32
N LEU A 124 -5.53 -11.47 4.25
CA LEU A 124 -6.77 -10.70 4.19
C LEU A 124 -7.79 -11.19 5.24
N ALA A 125 -7.87 -12.49 5.49
CA ALA A 125 -8.73 -13.02 6.53
C ALA A 125 -8.29 -12.56 7.93
N GLU A 126 -7.00 -12.64 8.24
CA GLU A 126 -6.45 -12.18 9.52
C GLU A 126 -6.55 -10.66 9.69
N MET A 127 -6.47 -9.89 8.61
CA MET A 127 -6.71 -8.44 8.63
C MET A 127 -8.19 -8.12 8.90
N ALA A 128 -9.11 -8.87 8.31
CA ALA A 128 -10.55 -8.72 8.54
C ALA A 128 -10.91 -8.93 10.03
N ASP A 129 -10.32 -9.93 10.67
CA ASP A 129 -10.53 -10.22 12.10
C ASP A 129 -10.02 -9.11 13.04
N ARG A 130 -9.21 -8.16 12.51
CA ARG A 130 -8.62 -7.03 13.23
C ARG A 130 -9.12 -5.66 12.75
N ASP A 131 -10.18 -5.62 11.96
CA ASP A 131 -10.71 -4.39 11.34
C ASP A 131 -9.68 -3.58 10.54
N MET A 132 -8.68 -4.26 10.00
CA MET A 132 -7.66 -3.63 9.15
C MET A 132 -8.10 -3.61 7.68
N ARG A 133 -7.55 -2.66 6.91
CA ARG A 133 -7.80 -2.53 5.47
C ARG A 133 -6.51 -2.69 4.68
N ALA A 134 -6.61 -3.30 3.50
CA ALA A 134 -5.49 -3.53 2.60
C ALA A 134 -5.55 -2.62 1.37
N VAL A 135 -4.42 -2.03 1.00
CA VAL A 135 -4.16 -1.49 -0.34
C VAL A 135 -3.29 -2.50 -1.06
N LEU A 136 -3.80 -3.09 -2.14
CA LEU A 136 -3.11 -4.14 -2.89
C LEU A 136 -2.52 -3.56 -4.17
N TYR A 137 -1.19 -3.46 -4.26
CA TYR A 137 -0.57 -3.03 -5.50
C TYR A 137 -0.26 -4.21 -6.43
N LEU A 138 -0.64 -4.04 -7.70
CA LEU A 138 -0.81 -5.09 -8.70
C LEU A 138 0.37 -5.22 -9.65
N ASN A 139 1.39 -4.38 -9.47
CA ASN A 139 2.64 -4.35 -10.23
C ASN A 139 3.67 -3.52 -9.47
N ASN A 140 4.89 -3.49 -9.98
CA ASN A 140 5.95 -2.63 -9.48
C ASN A 140 6.73 -2.02 -10.65
N PHE A 141 7.13 -0.76 -10.52
CA PHE A 141 8.05 -0.20 -11.49
C PHE A 141 9.48 -0.74 -11.30
N TRP A 142 9.81 -1.07 -10.04
CA TRP A 142 11.14 -1.50 -9.63
C TRP A 142 11.34 -3.00 -9.78
N GLU A 143 12.60 -3.37 -9.97
CA GLU A 143 13.06 -4.73 -10.27
C GLU A 143 12.91 -5.72 -9.12
N TRP A 144 12.91 -5.24 -7.88
CA TRP A 144 12.96 -6.11 -6.70
C TRP A 144 11.76 -7.07 -6.55
N SER A 145 10.71 -6.87 -7.29
CA SER A 145 9.62 -7.85 -7.41
C SER A 145 9.40 -8.33 -8.84
N GLY A 146 10.37 -8.12 -9.74
CA GLY A 146 10.22 -8.38 -11.17
C GLY A 146 9.60 -7.19 -11.90
N GLY A 147 8.33 -6.91 -11.63
CA GLY A 147 7.63 -5.72 -12.04
C GLY A 147 7.46 -5.53 -13.55
N MET A 148 7.29 -4.28 -13.97
CA MET A 148 7.08 -3.91 -15.38
C MET A 148 8.20 -4.43 -16.27
N ALA A 149 9.45 -4.35 -15.81
CA ALA A 149 10.61 -4.83 -16.57
C ALA A 149 10.54 -6.34 -16.86
N ALA A 150 10.04 -7.15 -15.90
CA ALA A 150 9.90 -8.59 -16.11
C ALA A 150 8.85 -8.92 -17.18
N TYR A 151 7.70 -8.25 -17.19
CA TYR A 151 6.70 -8.42 -18.25
C TYR A 151 7.27 -8.09 -19.64
N VAL A 152 8.06 -7.03 -19.75
CA VAL A 152 8.73 -6.65 -21.02
C VAL A 152 9.74 -7.73 -21.41
N ALA A 153 10.59 -8.16 -20.45
CA ALA A 153 11.61 -9.19 -20.71
C ALA A 153 11.01 -10.52 -21.14
N TRP A 154 9.89 -10.93 -20.55
CA TRP A 154 9.19 -12.15 -20.98
C TRP A 154 8.73 -12.10 -22.45
N MET A 155 8.25 -10.92 -22.87
CA MET A 155 7.75 -10.75 -24.24
C MET A 155 8.88 -10.60 -25.26
N ASN A 156 9.92 -9.87 -24.91
CA ASN A 156 11.10 -9.66 -25.77
C ASN A 156 12.02 -10.88 -25.79
N LYS A 157 12.04 -11.70 -24.72
CA LYS A 157 12.98 -12.81 -24.52
C LYS A 157 14.44 -12.37 -24.51
N ASP A 158 14.70 -11.20 -23.93
CA ASP A 158 16.02 -10.55 -23.88
C ASP A 158 16.70 -10.58 -22.50
N GLY A 159 16.02 -11.15 -21.49
CA GLY A 159 16.51 -11.23 -20.11
C GLY A 159 16.36 -9.95 -19.30
N GLY A 160 15.93 -8.84 -19.92
CA GLY A 160 15.73 -7.57 -19.26
C GLY A 160 17.02 -6.77 -19.02
N VAL A 161 16.90 -5.73 -18.20
CA VAL A 161 18.03 -4.89 -17.77
C VAL A 161 18.15 -5.01 -16.24
N ASP A 162 19.32 -5.47 -15.77
CA ASP A 162 19.62 -5.58 -14.34
C ASP A 162 20.23 -4.25 -13.85
N PRO A 163 19.55 -3.47 -12.96
CA PRO A 163 20.09 -2.22 -12.45
C PRO A 163 21.32 -2.40 -11.54
N ALA A 164 21.58 -3.63 -11.07
CA ALA A 164 22.79 -3.94 -10.33
C ALA A 164 24.01 -4.23 -11.25
N ASP A 165 23.83 -4.20 -12.58
CA ASP A 165 24.94 -4.26 -13.54
C ASP A 165 25.61 -2.90 -13.66
N THR A 166 26.72 -2.71 -12.94
CA THR A 166 27.48 -1.45 -12.90
C THR A 166 28.19 -1.10 -14.22
N SER A 167 28.15 -1.97 -15.23
CA SER A 167 28.64 -1.67 -16.57
C SER A 167 27.71 -0.77 -17.37
N ARG A 168 26.49 -0.54 -16.88
CA ARG A 168 25.43 0.30 -17.47
C ARG A 168 24.98 1.39 -16.51
N PRO A 169 24.48 2.52 -17.02
CA PRO A 169 23.78 3.50 -16.20
C PRO A 169 22.50 2.89 -15.61
N TRP A 170 22.20 3.23 -14.37
CA TRP A 170 20.92 2.85 -13.75
C TRP A 170 19.69 3.35 -14.54
N SER A 171 19.83 4.47 -15.25
CA SER A 171 18.79 4.99 -16.13
C SER A 171 18.36 4.02 -17.23
N ASP A 172 19.23 3.11 -17.68
CA ASP A 172 18.88 2.10 -18.70
C ASP A 172 17.78 1.18 -18.21
N PHE A 173 17.78 0.81 -16.92
CA PHE A 173 16.71 0.05 -16.31
C PHE A 173 15.40 0.85 -16.32
N VAL A 174 15.43 2.11 -15.91
CA VAL A 174 14.23 2.97 -15.85
C VAL A 174 13.61 3.13 -17.24
N GLU A 175 14.44 3.39 -18.26
CA GLU A 175 13.96 3.50 -19.64
C GLU A 175 13.42 2.17 -20.18
N TYR A 176 14.04 1.04 -19.83
CA TYR A 176 13.56 -0.29 -20.21
C TYR A 176 12.20 -0.60 -19.56
N ALA A 177 12.05 -0.40 -18.26
CA ALA A 177 10.80 -0.61 -17.53
C ALA A 177 9.67 0.26 -18.11
N ALA A 178 9.96 1.52 -18.46
CA ALA A 178 8.98 2.44 -19.04
C ALA A 178 8.46 2.02 -20.42
N THR A 179 9.13 1.12 -21.15
CA THR A 179 8.62 0.57 -22.41
C THR A 179 7.35 -0.28 -22.22
N PHE A 180 7.09 -0.72 -20.98
CA PHE A 180 5.90 -1.49 -20.62
C PHE A 180 4.59 -0.81 -21.07
N TYR A 181 4.46 0.49 -20.92
CA TYR A 181 3.21 1.21 -21.24
C TYR A 181 2.78 1.11 -22.69
N ALA A 182 3.72 0.98 -23.60
CA ALA A 182 3.46 0.81 -25.04
C ALA A 182 3.46 -0.66 -25.48
N HIS A 183 3.78 -1.60 -24.59
CA HIS A 183 3.93 -3.01 -24.93
C HIS A 183 2.61 -3.77 -24.79
N GLU A 184 1.82 -3.89 -25.88
CA GLU A 184 0.48 -4.47 -25.87
C GLU A 184 0.39 -5.88 -25.23
N ARG A 185 1.32 -6.77 -25.56
CA ARG A 185 1.33 -8.14 -25.03
C ARG A 185 1.65 -8.19 -23.54
N ALA A 186 2.59 -7.38 -23.06
CA ALA A 186 2.91 -7.27 -21.65
C ALA A 186 1.68 -6.77 -20.87
N ASN A 187 1.01 -5.73 -21.37
CA ASN A 187 -0.23 -5.24 -20.80
C ASN A 187 -1.38 -6.25 -20.83
N ALA A 188 -1.46 -7.11 -21.86
CA ALA A 188 -2.47 -8.17 -21.91
C ALA A 188 -2.27 -9.17 -20.77
N TYR A 189 -1.06 -9.66 -20.54
CA TYR A 189 -0.75 -10.56 -19.42
C TYR A 189 -0.99 -9.90 -18.06
N TYR A 190 -0.60 -8.64 -17.90
CA TYR A 190 -0.87 -7.87 -16.68
C TYR A 190 -2.38 -7.75 -16.39
N ARG A 191 -3.20 -7.44 -17.40
CA ARG A 191 -4.67 -7.39 -17.26
C ARG A 191 -5.28 -8.76 -16.97
N ASP A 192 -4.73 -9.83 -17.53
CA ASP A 192 -5.19 -11.18 -17.23
C ASP A 192 -4.89 -11.55 -15.77
N TYR A 193 -3.75 -11.14 -15.24
CA TYR A 193 -3.43 -11.29 -13.82
C TYR A 193 -4.38 -10.46 -12.93
N ILE A 194 -4.61 -9.20 -13.25
CA ILE A 194 -5.59 -8.36 -12.54
C ILE A 194 -6.95 -9.07 -12.47
N ARG A 195 -7.44 -9.58 -13.60
CA ARG A 195 -8.73 -10.29 -13.64
C ARG A 195 -8.72 -11.51 -12.72
N GLN A 196 -7.66 -12.33 -12.77
CA GLN A 196 -7.53 -13.51 -11.92
C GLN A 196 -7.61 -13.13 -10.44
N LEU A 197 -6.93 -12.05 -10.05
CA LEU A 197 -6.89 -11.60 -8.65
C LEU A 197 -8.24 -11.02 -8.20
N ILE A 198 -8.83 -10.10 -8.95
CA ILE A 198 -10.09 -9.47 -8.59
C ILE A 198 -11.24 -10.49 -8.50
N THR A 199 -11.26 -11.50 -9.38
CA THR A 199 -12.27 -12.55 -9.38
C THR A 199 -11.93 -13.74 -8.48
N ARG A 200 -10.80 -13.69 -7.76
CA ARG A 200 -10.39 -14.73 -6.84
C ARG A 200 -11.40 -14.86 -5.70
N ARG A 201 -11.66 -16.10 -5.32
CA ARG A 201 -12.40 -16.42 -4.09
C ARG A 201 -11.39 -16.75 -2.99
N ASN A 202 -11.41 -15.99 -1.91
CA ASN A 202 -10.57 -16.23 -0.75
C ASN A 202 -10.84 -17.64 -0.20
N THR A 203 -9.77 -18.43 -0.05
CA THR A 203 -9.86 -19.84 0.36
C THR A 203 -10.12 -20.02 1.87
N VAL A 204 -10.00 -18.96 2.67
CA VAL A 204 -10.25 -19.00 4.13
C VAL A 204 -11.71 -18.74 4.44
N HIS A 205 -12.28 -17.62 4.00
CA HIS A 205 -13.66 -17.21 4.31
C HIS A 205 -14.64 -17.33 3.13
N GLY A 206 -14.15 -17.69 1.93
CA GLY A 206 -15.01 -17.98 0.77
C GLY A 206 -15.60 -16.77 0.04
N ARG A 207 -15.27 -15.52 0.42
CA ARG A 207 -15.75 -14.31 -0.24
C ARG A 207 -14.93 -14.03 -1.51
N LEU A 208 -15.53 -13.45 -2.55
CA LEU A 208 -14.76 -12.92 -3.67
C LEU A 208 -13.94 -11.71 -3.23
N TYR A 209 -12.78 -11.50 -3.82
CA TYR A 209 -11.96 -10.31 -3.52
C TYR A 209 -12.70 -9.02 -3.88
N SER A 210 -13.43 -9.01 -4.99
CA SER A 210 -14.30 -7.88 -5.38
C SER A 210 -15.47 -7.61 -4.42
N GLU A 211 -15.71 -8.50 -3.45
CA GLU A 211 -16.76 -8.38 -2.44
C GLU A 211 -16.19 -8.27 -1.01
N ASP A 212 -14.87 -8.18 -0.85
CA ASP A 212 -14.22 -8.19 0.45
C ASP A 212 -13.90 -6.78 0.96
N PRO A 213 -14.66 -6.22 1.92
CA PRO A 213 -14.42 -4.87 2.42
C PRO A 213 -13.08 -4.70 3.15
N THR A 214 -12.35 -5.79 3.42
CA THR A 214 -10.98 -5.74 3.92
C THR A 214 -10.05 -5.11 2.89
N ILE A 215 -10.31 -5.31 1.61
CA ILE A 215 -9.60 -4.61 0.54
C ILE A 215 -10.16 -3.19 0.47
N MET A 216 -9.30 -2.18 0.66
CA MET A 216 -9.65 -0.77 0.48
C MET A 216 -9.54 -0.36 -0.97
N ALA A 217 -8.43 -0.73 -1.60
CA ALA A 217 -8.09 -0.25 -2.93
C ALA A 217 -7.23 -1.23 -3.70
N TRP A 218 -7.44 -1.23 -5.01
CA TRP A 218 -6.54 -1.74 -6.01
C TRP A 218 -5.59 -0.63 -6.46
N GLN A 219 -4.31 -0.88 -6.40
CA GLN A 219 -3.32 0.08 -6.83
C GLN A 219 -2.62 -0.41 -8.09
N LEU A 220 -2.56 0.42 -9.13
CA LEU A 220 -2.06 -0.02 -10.43
C LEU A 220 -0.64 -0.55 -10.36
N SER A 221 0.24 0.13 -9.62
CA SER A 221 1.63 -0.28 -9.48
C SER A 221 2.26 0.42 -8.28
N ASN A 222 3.36 -0.12 -7.77
CA ASN A 222 4.28 0.66 -6.95
C ASN A 222 5.09 1.59 -7.86
N GLU A 223 5.07 2.89 -7.56
CA GLU A 223 5.87 3.97 -8.17
C GLU A 223 5.95 3.98 -9.70
N PRO A 224 4.83 3.85 -10.44
CA PRO A 224 4.87 3.90 -11.89
C PRO A 224 5.32 5.28 -12.38
N ARG A 225 6.25 5.30 -13.34
CA ARG A 225 6.79 6.53 -13.92
C ARG A 225 7.02 6.38 -15.42
N PRO A 226 6.90 7.44 -16.22
CA PRO A 226 7.08 7.36 -17.68
C PRO A 226 8.54 7.22 -18.11
N GLY A 227 9.49 7.23 -17.18
CA GLY A 227 10.93 7.20 -17.43
C GLY A 227 11.66 8.26 -16.60
N MET A 228 12.90 8.56 -16.99
CA MET A 228 13.67 9.67 -16.41
C MET A 228 13.18 11.01 -16.96
N PRO A 229 13.32 12.13 -16.19
CA PRO A 229 13.13 13.47 -16.75
C PRO A 229 14.02 13.69 -17.97
N GLY A 230 13.41 14.07 -19.11
CA GLY A 230 14.09 14.29 -20.37
C GLY A 230 13.32 13.75 -21.58
N PRO A 231 13.94 13.72 -22.77
CA PRO A 231 13.26 13.41 -24.02
C PRO A 231 12.54 12.03 -24.02
N ASN A 232 13.14 10.99 -23.44
CA ASN A 232 12.55 9.65 -23.41
C ASN A 232 11.30 9.62 -22.50
N GLY A 233 11.40 10.19 -21.30
CA GLY A 233 10.25 10.27 -20.39
C GLY A 233 9.10 11.08 -21.01
N GLU A 234 9.39 12.20 -21.68
CA GLU A 234 8.39 12.98 -22.39
C GLU A 234 7.76 12.20 -23.56
N GLN A 235 8.55 11.40 -24.26
CA GLN A 235 8.03 10.52 -25.33
C GLN A 235 7.12 9.43 -24.79
N ASN A 236 7.43 8.87 -23.63
CA ASN A 236 6.64 7.80 -23.00
C ASN A 236 5.37 8.34 -22.29
N LEU A 237 5.37 9.60 -21.88
CA LEU A 237 4.32 10.21 -21.08
C LEU A 237 2.89 9.99 -21.67
N PRO A 238 2.62 10.17 -22.95
CA PRO A 238 1.27 9.89 -23.48
C PRO A 238 0.84 8.43 -23.34
N GLY A 239 1.79 7.49 -23.46
CA GLY A 239 1.54 6.06 -23.23
C GLY A 239 1.23 5.76 -21.77
N PHE A 240 2.02 6.32 -20.87
CA PHE A 240 1.84 6.24 -19.42
C PHE A 240 0.46 6.75 -18.97
N LEU A 241 0.05 7.93 -19.42
CA LEU A 241 -1.25 8.51 -19.07
C LEU A 241 -2.43 7.65 -19.58
N ARG A 242 -2.33 7.13 -20.81
CA ARG A 242 -3.35 6.21 -21.34
C ARG A 242 -3.38 4.89 -20.56
N TRP A 243 -2.23 4.37 -20.15
CA TRP A 243 -2.15 3.15 -19.35
C TRP A 243 -2.85 3.32 -17.99
N ILE A 244 -2.60 4.43 -17.28
CA ILE A 244 -3.28 4.73 -16.02
C ILE A 244 -4.80 4.72 -16.21
N ASP A 245 -5.31 5.53 -17.13
CA ASP A 245 -6.75 5.68 -17.37
C ASP A 245 -7.39 4.34 -17.78
N SER A 246 -6.83 3.67 -18.79
CA SER A 246 -7.40 2.43 -19.32
C SER A 246 -7.30 1.24 -18.37
N THR A 247 -6.26 1.19 -17.51
CA THR A 247 -6.11 0.11 -16.54
C THR A 247 -7.04 0.32 -15.36
N ALA A 248 -7.17 1.54 -14.85
CA ALA A 248 -8.13 1.88 -13.81
C ALA A 248 -9.57 1.62 -14.27
N ALA A 249 -9.93 2.03 -15.51
CA ALA A 249 -11.22 1.71 -16.09
C ALA A 249 -11.47 0.19 -16.22
N PHE A 250 -10.43 -0.57 -16.54
CA PHE A 250 -10.52 -2.04 -16.60
C PHE A 250 -10.79 -2.66 -15.22
N ILE A 251 -10.16 -2.15 -14.17
CA ILE A 251 -10.40 -2.60 -12.80
C ILE A 251 -11.83 -2.28 -12.39
N HIS A 252 -12.31 -1.04 -12.57
CA HIS A 252 -13.69 -0.66 -12.25
C HIS A 252 -14.75 -1.43 -13.04
N ALA A 253 -14.42 -1.89 -14.26
CA ALA A 253 -15.32 -2.78 -15.02
C ALA A 253 -15.45 -4.19 -14.39
N LEU A 254 -14.48 -4.62 -13.60
CA LEU A 254 -14.49 -5.90 -12.88
C LEU A 254 -14.99 -5.76 -11.44
N ASP A 255 -14.79 -4.59 -10.84
CA ASP A 255 -15.02 -4.33 -9.43
C ASP A 255 -15.51 -2.88 -9.22
N THR A 256 -16.74 -2.75 -8.78
CA THR A 256 -17.37 -1.45 -8.51
C THR A 256 -17.36 -1.09 -7.03
N ASN A 257 -16.77 -1.93 -6.19
CA ASN A 257 -16.77 -1.77 -4.74
C ASN A 257 -15.52 -1.10 -4.21
N HIS A 258 -14.37 -1.38 -4.79
CA HIS A 258 -13.09 -0.91 -4.27
C HIS A 258 -12.59 0.34 -5.00
N LEU A 259 -11.78 1.12 -4.28
CA LEU A 259 -11.11 2.28 -4.83
C LEU A 259 -9.96 1.87 -5.74
N VAL A 260 -9.57 2.76 -6.64
CA VAL A 260 -8.41 2.58 -7.52
C VAL A 260 -7.47 3.77 -7.38
N SER A 261 -6.17 3.49 -7.20
CA SER A 261 -5.12 4.50 -7.20
C SER A 261 -3.96 4.13 -8.14
N SER A 262 -3.17 5.12 -8.52
CA SER A 262 -2.02 4.90 -9.41
C SER A 262 -0.83 4.26 -8.71
N GLY A 263 -0.60 4.56 -7.41
CA GLY A 263 0.60 4.23 -6.66
C GLY A 263 1.79 5.14 -6.95
N SER A 264 1.52 6.35 -7.43
CA SER A 264 2.53 7.34 -7.78
C SER A 264 3.29 7.85 -6.55
N GLU A 265 4.60 8.01 -6.68
CA GLU A 265 5.41 8.68 -5.66
C GLU A 265 5.24 10.22 -5.64
N GLY A 266 4.41 10.76 -6.54
CA GLY A 266 4.16 12.19 -6.64
C GLY A 266 4.83 12.84 -7.85
N THR A 267 5.18 14.14 -7.70
CA THR A 267 5.80 14.91 -8.79
C THR A 267 7.16 14.35 -9.22
N VAL A 268 7.90 13.70 -8.32
CA VAL A 268 9.19 13.04 -8.67
C VAL A 268 8.97 11.94 -9.71
N GLY A 269 7.99 11.06 -9.52
CA GLY A 269 7.62 10.01 -10.49
C GLY A 269 6.91 10.52 -11.74
N SER A 270 6.56 11.81 -11.78
CA SER A 270 5.86 12.46 -12.88
C SER A 270 6.77 13.40 -13.66
N LEU A 271 8.02 13.01 -13.89
CA LEU A 271 9.09 13.82 -14.54
C LEU A 271 9.35 15.15 -13.82
N GLN A 272 9.21 15.19 -12.49
CA GLN A 272 9.33 16.39 -11.65
C GLN A 272 8.34 17.51 -12.02
N SER A 273 7.20 17.17 -12.63
CA SER A 273 6.20 18.10 -13.16
C SER A 273 4.88 17.99 -12.42
N GLU A 274 4.39 19.12 -11.91
CA GLU A 274 3.05 19.23 -11.30
C GLU A 274 1.96 18.98 -12.33
N ASP A 275 2.11 19.51 -13.57
CA ASP A 275 1.16 19.30 -14.66
C ASP A 275 1.03 17.82 -15.02
N ASN A 276 2.15 17.10 -15.15
CA ASN A 276 2.13 15.68 -15.44
C ASN A 276 1.50 14.87 -14.31
N TYR A 277 1.75 15.25 -13.05
CA TYR A 277 1.10 14.61 -11.90
C TYR A 277 -0.41 14.85 -11.90
N LEU A 278 -0.86 16.09 -12.14
CA LEU A 278 -2.29 16.40 -12.28
C LEU A 278 -2.92 15.62 -13.43
N ARG A 279 -2.28 15.57 -14.59
CA ARG A 279 -2.77 14.81 -15.76
C ARG A 279 -2.91 13.32 -15.49
N ALA A 280 -1.99 12.74 -14.72
CA ALA A 280 -2.06 11.33 -14.32
C ALA A 280 -3.22 11.04 -13.37
N HIS A 281 -3.64 12.00 -12.54
CA HIS A 281 -4.65 11.80 -11.51
C HIS A 281 -6.01 12.48 -11.80
N GLN A 282 -6.14 13.25 -12.89
CA GLN A 282 -7.42 13.88 -13.27
C GLN A 282 -8.45 12.89 -13.80
N SER A 283 -8.03 11.68 -14.23
CA SER A 283 -8.94 10.63 -14.68
C SER A 283 -10.02 10.36 -13.63
N ALA A 284 -11.28 10.27 -14.07
CA ALA A 284 -12.39 9.86 -13.20
C ALA A 284 -12.25 8.41 -12.68
N GLN A 285 -11.33 7.64 -13.26
CA GLN A 285 -11.07 6.26 -12.86
C GLN A 285 -10.04 6.15 -11.73
N ILE A 286 -9.37 7.23 -11.36
CA ILE A 286 -8.46 7.29 -10.21
C ILE A 286 -9.19 7.97 -9.07
N ASP A 287 -9.43 7.26 -7.99
CA ASP A 287 -10.26 7.71 -6.88
C ASP A 287 -9.52 8.63 -5.91
N TYR A 288 -8.23 8.40 -5.68
CA TYR A 288 -7.41 9.20 -4.78
C TYR A 288 -5.95 9.31 -5.26
N LEU A 289 -5.28 10.32 -4.76
CA LEU A 289 -3.88 10.61 -5.05
C LEU A 289 -2.97 9.93 -4.05
N THR A 290 -1.75 9.65 -4.51
CA THR A 290 -0.69 9.10 -3.67
C THR A 290 0.59 9.92 -3.83
N ALA A 291 1.39 9.97 -2.77
CA ALA A 291 2.74 10.53 -2.80
C ALA A 291 3.64 9.78 -1.82
N HIS A 292 4.92 9.68 -2.16
CA HIS A 292 5.98 9.10 -1.33
C HIS A 292 7.00 10.18 -0.98
N VAL A 293 7.72 10.01 0.12
CA VAL A 293 8.74 10.98 0.53
C VAL A 293 9.99 10.26 1.01
N TRP A 294 11.04 10.35 0.19
CA TRP A 294 12.29 9.62 0.36
C TRP A 294 13.50 10.53 0.54
N PRO A 295 13.73 11.12 1.73
CA PRO A 295 14.81 12.10 1.93
C PRO A 295 16.20 11.57 1.62
N TYR A 296 16.47 10.29 1.93
CA TYR A 296 17.76 9.67 1.61
C TYR A 296 17.96 9.51 0.10
N ASN A 297 17.00 8.92 -0.59
CA ASN A 297 17.06 8.64 -2.03
C ASN A 297 17.15 9.95 -2.85
N TRP A 298 16.49 11.01 -2.37
CA TRP A 298 16.49 12.31 -3.02
C TRP A 298 17.62 13.24 -2.54
N ARG A 299 18.56 12.69 -1.74
CA ARG A 299 19.76 13.39 -1.23
C ARG A 299 19.45 14.61 -0.36
N TRP A 300 18.31 14.60 0.31
CA TRP A 300 17.97 15.59 1.35
C TRP A 300 18.50 15.21 2.71
N PHE A 301 18.79 13.92 2.91
CA PHE A 301 19.30 13.37 4.16
C PHE A 301 20.55 12.51 3.93
N ASP A 302 21.52 12.66 4.83
CA ASP A 302 22.72 11.82 4.92
C ASP A 302 22.83 11.28 6.35
N PRO A 303 22.65 9.97 6.56
CA PRO A 303 22.68 9.39 7.90
C PRO A 303 24.03 9.51 8.62
N VAL A 304 25.10 9.78 7.89
CA VAL A 304 26.44 10.01 8.48
C VAL A 304 26.58 11.46 9.00
N ARG A 305 25.79 12.38 8.47
CA ARG A 305 25.77 13.81 8.88
C ARG A 305 24.36 14.26 9.28
N PRO A 306 23.70 13.58 10.22
CA PRO A 306 22.30 13.87 10.53
C PRO A 306 22.07 15.27 11.09
N ALA A 307 23.02 15.83 11.87
CA ALA A 307 22.87 17.15 12.46
C ALA A 307 22.80 18.26 11.38
N GLU A 308 23.48 18.08 10.24
CA GLU A 308 23.51 19.04 9.13
C GLU A 308 22.33 18.84 8.18
N THR A 309 21.95 17.57 7.92
CA THR A 309 21.06 17.21 6.83
C THR A 309 19.62 16.98 7.26
N LEU A 310 19.35 16.68 8.52
CA LEU A 310 17.98 16.51 9.02
C LEU A 310 17.13 17.79 8.85
N PRO A 311 17.62 19.01 9.12
CA PRO A 311 16.85 20.23 8.85
C PRO A 311 16.47 20.36 7.36
N VAL A 312 17.40 20.03 6.44
CA VAL A 312 17.14 20.04 5.00
C VAL A 312 16.05 19.01 4.62
N ALA A 313 16.14 17.80 5.16
CA ALA A 313 15.14 16.78 4.95
C ALA A 313 13.74 17.23 5.42
N VAL A 314 13.65 17.83 6.60
CA VAL A 314 12.40 18.36 7.16
C VAL A 314 11.80 19.46 6.27
N ASP A 315 12.58 20.45 5.88
CA ASP A 315 12.11 21.60 5.08
C ASP A 315 11.71 21.17 3.66
N SER A 316 12.50 20.29 3.04
CA SER A 316 12.20 19.75 1.71
C SER A 316 10.93 18.88 1.74
N SER A 317 10.80 18.02 2.73
CA SER A 317 9.59 17.21 2.92
C SER A 317 8.36 18.07 3.17
N ARG A 318 8.46 19.09 4.02
CA ARG A 318 7.38 20.06 4.25
C ARG A 318 6.91 20.70 2.94
N THR A 319 7.85 21.19 2.14
CA THR A 319 7.56 21.81 0.85
C THR A 319 6.86 20.83 -0.09
N TYR A 320 7.35 19.59 -0.13
CA TYR A 320 6.79 18.54 -0.97
C TYR A 320 5.36 18.15 -0.53
N ILE A 321 5.13 17.98 0.76
CA ILE A 321 3.81 17.65 1.33
C ILE A 321 2.80 18.77 1.01
N LEU A 322 3.15 20.04 1.28
CA LEU A 322 2.26 21.18 1.01
C LEU A 322 1.89 21.28 -0.47
N LYS A 323 2.88 21.09 -1.36
CA LYS A 323 2.64 21.04 -2.81
C LYS A 323 1.60 19.98 -3.18
N HIS A 324 1.73 18.74 -2.67
CA HIS A 324 0.82 17.65 -3.01
C HIS A 324 -0.57 17.83 -2.38
N ILE A 325 -0.67 18.49 -1.24
CA ILE A 325 -1.96 18.93 -0.68
C ILE A 325 -2.66 19.90 -1.65
N ASP A 326 -1.93 20.90 -2.18
CA ASP A 326 -2.50 21.87 -3.13
C ASP A 326 -2.93 21.19 -4.45
N LEU A 327 -2.15 20.23 -4.96
CA LEU A 327 -2.52 19.45 -6.16
C LEU A 327 -3.76 18.58 -5.91
N ALA A 328 -3.89 17.98 -4.72
CA ALA A 328 -5.07 17.22 -4.32
C ALA A 328 -6.32 18.13 -4.21
N TRP A 329 -6.16 19.34 -3.67
CA TRP A 329 -7.22 20.34 -3.67
C TRP A 329 -7.68 20.73 -5.07
N GLN A 330 -6.77 20.91 -6.02
CA GLN A 330 -7.10 21.26 -7.40
C GLN A 330 -7.96 20.19 -8.06
N LEU A 331 -7.70 18.90 -7.76
CA LEU A 331 -8.47 17.78 -8.29
C LEU A 331 -9.70 17.43 -7.47
N GLY A 332 -9.85 17.97 -6.24
CA GLY A 332 -10.96 17.68 -5.35
C GLY A 332 -10.98 16.23 -4.86
N LYS A 333 -9.83 15.58 -4.76
CA LYS A 333 -9.67 14.17 -4.37
C LYS A 333 -8.87 14.03 -3.08
N PRO A 334 -9.07 12.94 -2.31
CA PRO A 334 -8.20 12.61 -1.17
C PRO A 334 -6.77 12.33 -1.61
N ILE A 335 -5.80 12.52 -0.69
CA ILE A 335 -4.41 12.12 -0.87
C ILE A 335 -3.93 11.29 0.31
N VAL A 336 -3.13 10.27 0.00
CA VAL A 336 -2.44 9.41 0.96
C VAL A 336 -0.93 9.51 0.73
N PHE A 337 -0.18 9.74 1.81
CA PHE A 337 1.28 9.61 1.79
C PHE A 337 1.63 8.15 2.10
N GLU A 338 1.80 7.34 1.05
CA GLU A 338 1.85 5.88 1.16
C GLU A 338 3.22 5.32 1.49
N GLU A 339 4.27 6.12 1.31
CA GLU A 339 5.61 5.78 1.73
C GLU A 339 6.32 7.01 2.27
N PHE A 340 6.88 6.86 3.44
CA PHE A 340 7.86 7.75 4.01
C PHE A 340 8.74 6.97 4.97
N GLY A 341 10.00 7.30 4.98
CA GLY A 341 10.97 6.60 5.82
C GLY A 341 12.24 7.41 6.01
N LEU A 342 13.00 7.03 7.02
CA LEU A 342 14.36 7.52 7.25
C LEU A 342 15.19 6.39 7.84
N SER A 343 16.43 6.27 7.38
CA SER A 343 17.36 5.28 7.90
C SER A 343 17.72 5.51 9.38
N ARG A 344 18.27 4.48 10.03
CA ARG A 344 18.87 4.60 11.36
C ARG A 344 20.09 5.54 11.33
N ASP A 345 20.43 6.09 12.48
CA ASP A 345 21.60 6.96 12.63
C ASP A 345 22.86 6.25 12.12
N SER A 346 23.71 7.00 11.42
CA SER A 346 24.93 6.51 10.77
C SER A 346 24.70 5.43 9.69
N GLY A 347 23.46 5.27 9.19
CA GLY A 347 23.13 4.22 8.21
C GLY A 347 23.24 2.80 8.77
N ASN A 348 23.13 2.64 10.09
CA ASN A 348 23.17 1.33 10.72
C ASN A 348 21.91 0.53 10.39
N VAL A 349 22.01 -0.80 10.36
CA VAL A 349 20.89 -1.72 10.04
C VAL A 349 20.52 -2.62 11.23
N GLN A 350 21.31 -2.61 12.30
CA GLN A 350 21.14 -3.53 13.40
C GLN A 350 20.04 -3.07 14.36
N PRO A 351 19.19 -3.98 14.87
CA PRO A 351 18.25 -3.69 15.92
C PRO A 351 18.95 -3.09 17.15
N GLY A 352 18.30 -2.11 17.80
CA GLY A 352 18.86 -1.41 18.94
C GLY A 352 19.89 -0.34 18.60
N SER A 353 20.26 -0.16 17.32
CA SER A 353 21.03 1.01 16.89
C SER A 353 20.24 2.29 17.09
N PRO A 354 20.89 3.43 17.33
CA PRO A 354 20.21 4.70 17.52
C PRO A 354 19.29 5.08 16.35
N THR A 355 18.15 5.69 16.68
CA THR A 355 17.12 6.17 15.74
C THR A 355 16.77 7.63 15.96
N VAL A 356 17.68 8.43 16.53
CA VAL A 356 17.38 9.80 16.97
C VAL A 356 16.96 10.70 15.80
N ALA A 357 17.63 10.63 14.66
CA ALA A 357 17.27 11.40 13.48
C ALA A 357 15.95 10.90 12.88
N ARG A 358 15.76 9.57 12.80
CA ARG A 358 14.51 8.93 12.37
C ARG A 358 13.33 9.40 13.23
N ASP A 359 13.45 9.30 14.53
CA ASP A 359 12.37 9.64 15.47
C ASP A 359 11.95 11.11 15.33
N ARG A 360 12.90 12.04 15.24
CA ARG A 360 12.62 13.47 15.00
C ARG A 360 11.95 13.72 13.65
N TYR A 361 12.37 13.00 12.61
CA TYR A 361 11.76 13.11 11.29
C TYR A 361 10.33 12.55 11.29
N PHE A 362 10.11 11.40 11.94
CA PHE A 362 8.80 10.80 12.06
C PHE A 362 7.84 11.67 12.90
N GLU A 363 8.30 12.26 14.00
CA GLU A 363 7.49 13.23 14.76
C GLU A 363 7.06 14.41 13.88
N PHE A 364 8.01 15.04 13.17
CA PHE A 364 7.70 16.13 12.24
C PHE A 364 6.68 15.68 11.18
N PHE A 365 6.92 14.55 10.54
CA PHE A 365 6.12 14.08 9.41
C PHE A 365 4.68 13.77 9.85
N THR A 366 4.54 12.99 10.91
CA THR A 366 3.25 12.56 11.43
C THR A 366 2.44 13.71 12.00
N ASP A 367 3.06 14.64 12.73
CA ASP A 367 2.38 15.82 13.25
C ASP A 367 1.92 16.74 12.12
N MET A 368 2.74 16.94 11.08
CA MET A 368 2.35 17.72 9.92
C MET A 368 1.14 17.14 9.18
N LEU A 369 1.10 15.81 8.98
CA LEU A 369 -0.04 15.16 8.33
C LEU A 369 -1.30 15.27 9.20
N TYR A 370 -1.20 15.01 10.49
CA TYR A 370 -2.34 15.14 11.41
C TYR A 370 -2.88 16.57 11.45
N ASP A 371 -2.01 17.56 11.65
CA ASP A 371 -2.43 18.97 11.73
C ASP A 371 -3.10 19.43 10.44
N SER A 372 -2.58 18.99 9.29
CA SER A 372 -3.17 19.28 7.98
C SER A 372 -4.53 18.59 7.81
N ALA A 373 -4.66 17.31 8.14
CA ALA A 373 -5.91 16.58 8.07
C ALA A 373 -6.97 17.21 9.00
N ARG A 374 -6.58 17.54 10.22
CA ARG A 374 -7.43 18.24 11.20
C ARG A 374 -7.88 19.61 10.71
N ALA A 375 -7.03 20.33 9.99
CA ALA A 375 -7.37 21.60 9.34
C ALA A 375 -8.31 21.43 8.13
N GLY A 376 -8.71 20.21 7.79
CA GLY A 376 -9.66 19.90 6.73
C GLY A 376 -9.06 19.80 5.33
N THR A 377 -7.74 19.66 5.21
CA THR A 377 -7.09 19.41 3.92
C THR A 377 -7.45 18.03 3.36
N PRO A 378 -7.14 17.73 2.08
CA PRO A 378 -7.41 16.43 1.46
C PRO A 378 -6.61 15.25 2.03
N ILE A 379 -5.72 15.43 2.99
CA ILE A 379 -4.99 14.31 3.59
C ILE A 379 -5.99 13.35 4.24
N ALA A 380 -5.92 12.07 3.83
CA ALA A 380 -6.84 11.03 4.29
C ALA A 380 -6.15 9.85 4.99
N GLY A 381 -4.84 9.71 4.84
CA GLY A 381 -4.08 8.65 5.50
C GLY A 381 -2.59 8.69 5.20
N SER A 382 -1.86 7.78 5.84
CA SER A 382 -0.43 7.58 5.60
C SER A 382 -0.01 6.14 5.90
N ASN A 383 1.00 5.63 5.17
CA ASN A 383 1.66 4.37 5.43
C ASN A 383 3.17 4.61 5.54
N PHE A 384 3.78 4.27 6.66
CA PHE A 384 5.23 4.36 6.77
C PHE A 384 5.92 3.19 6.02
N TRP A 385 7.14 3.42 5.56
CA TRP A 385 8.00 2.38 5.01
C TRP A 385 9.09 2.05 6.03
N ALA A 386 9.17 0.81 6.48
CA ALA A 386 8.20 -0.27 6.35
C ALA A 386 8.22 -1.08 7.65
N TRP A 387 7.23 -1.91 7.87
CA TRP A 387 7.24 -2.79 9.03
C TRP A 387 8.29 -3.89 8.87
N GLY A 388 9.27 -3.94 9.76
CA GLY A 388 10.29 -4.98 9.82
C GLY A 388 9.91 -6.11 10.77
N GLY A 389 9.09 -5.80 11.76
CA GLY A 389 8.54 -6.75 12.71
C GLY A 389 9.59 -7.52 13.50
N GLU A 390 9.35 -8.83 13.63
CA GLU A 390 10.20 -9.75 14.36
C GLU A 390 11.41 -10.24 13.56
N ALA A 391 11.43 -10.05 12.22
CA ALA A 391 12.55 -10.51 11.39
C ALA A 391 13.82 -9.69 11.61
N ARG A 392 14.95 -10.30 11.30
CA ARG A 392 16.28 -9.68 11.43
C ARG A 392 17.12 -10.03 10.22
N GLY A 393 17.86 -9.03 9.73
CA GLY A 393 18.91 -9.29 8.75
C GLY A 393 20.01 -10.16 9.36
N VAL A 394 20.44 -11.19 8.65
CA VAL A 394 21.34 -12.22 9.18
C VAL A 394 22.73 -12.20 8.54
N HIS A 395 22.91 -11.45 7.45
CA HIS A 395 24.17 -11.43 6.70
C HIS A 395 25.01 -10.17 6.99
N ASN A 396 26.33 -10.33 6.96
CA ASN A 396 27.27 -9.21 7.18
C ASN A 396 27.20 -8.14 6.06
N ASP A 397 26.81 -8.54 4.85
CA ASP A 397 26.58 -7.64 3.72
C ASP A 397 25.22 -6.93 3.80
N SER A 398 24.41 -7.29 4.80
CA SER A 398 23.06 -6.80 5.04
C SER A 398 22.07 -7.04 3.88
N LEU A 399 22.41 -7.86 2.89
CA LEU A 399 21.52 -8.18 1.78
C LEU A 399 20.71 -9.44 2.06
N TRP A 400 19.46 -9.43 1.63
CA TRP A 400 18.58 -10.60 1.67
C TRP A 400 19.06 -11.68 0.70
N LYS A 401 18.90 -12.96 1.07
CA LYS A 401 19.19 -14.12 0.22
C LYS A 401 18.00 -15.09 0.25
N PRO A 402 17.76 -15.85 -0.83
CA PRO A 402 16.71 -16.86 -0.86
C PRO A 402 16.78 -17.80 0.35
N GLY A 403 15.65 -17.90 1.09
CA GLY A 403 15.56 -18.67 2.33
C GLY A 403 15.67 -17.83 3.62
N ASP A 404 16.10 -16.58 3.53
CA ASP A 404 16.06 -15.66 4.67
C ASP A 404 14.63 -15.23 5.01
N GLN A 405 14.42 -14.78 6.25
CA GLN A 405 13.18 -14.14 6.61
C GLN A 405 13.01 -12.82 5.85
N LEU A 406 11.80 -12.60 5.33
CA LEU A 406 11.44 -11.33 4.72
C LEU A 406 11.09 -10.30 5.80
N LEU A 407 11.47 -9.04 5.55
CA LEU A 407 11.18 -7.89 6.42
C LEU A 407 10.86 -6.63 5.58
N GLY A 408 10.74 -5.46 6.20
CA GLY A 408 10.28 -4.25 5.53
C GLY A 408 11.13 -3.78 4.36
N ASP A 409 12.46 -3.92 4.45
CA ASP A 409 13.33 -3.57 3.31
C ASP A 409 13.26 -4.67 2.24
N PRO A 410 13.05 -4.31 0.96
CA PRO A 410 13.02 -5.28 -0.12
C PRO A 410 14.40 -5.91 -0.37
N PRO A 411 14.47 -7.03 -1.10
CA PRO A 411 15.71 -7.83 -1.24
C PRO A 411 16.94 -7.10 -1.77
N HIS A 412 16.76 -6.03 -2.54
CA HIS A 412 17.84 -5.22 -3.12
C HIS A 412 18.40 -4.16 -2.16
N GLU A 413 17.72 -3.92 -1.05
CA GLU A 413 18.12 -2.93 -0.04
C GLU A 413 18.83 -3.57 1.17
N PRO A 414 19.68 -2.83 1.88
CA PRO A 414 20.25 -3.32 3.13
C PRO A 414 19.14 -3.58 4.17
N GLN A 415 19.04 -4.82 4.62
CA GLN A 415 18.00 -5.31 5.52
C GLN A 415 18.10 -4.68 6.92
N GLY A 416 17.15 -3.84 7.29
CA GLY A 416 17.11 -3.04 8.51
C GLY A 416 17.43 -1.57 8.29
N PHE A 417 17.68 -1.14 7.03
CA PHE A 417 18.01 0.25 6.73
C PHE A 417 16.84 1.20 6.98
N ASN A 418 15.69 0.91 6.37
CA ASN A 418 14.45 1.65 6.57
C ASN A 418 13.48 0.92 7.51
N ALA A 419 13.57 -0.38 7.61
CA ALA A 419 12.65 -1.20 8.38
C ALA A 419 12.57 -0.77 9.85
N ILE A 420 11.33 -0.74 10.36
CA ILE A 420 11.03 -0.49 11.77
C ILE A 420 10.79 -1.83 12.44
N TYR A 421 11.67 -2.17 13.37
CA TYR A 421 11.57 -3.41 14.12
C TYR A 421 10.59 -3.28 15.31
N ASP A 422 10.08 -4.39 15.78
CA ASP A 422 9.26 -4.51 16.99
C ASP A 422 9.95 -3.92 18.24
N VAL A 423 11.27 -3.93 18.27
CA VAL A 423 12.11 -3.40 19.37
C VAL A 423 12.46 -1.90 19.23
N ASP A 424 12.06 -1.23 18.15
CA ASP A 424 12.27 0.21 17.94
C ASP A 424 11.23 1.03 18.72
N THR A 425 11.23 0.88 20.02
CA THR A 425 10.15 1.35 20.91
C THR A 425 9.87 2.84 20.84
N SER A 426 10.88 3.68 20.56
CA SER A 426 10.72 5.13 20.40
C SER A 426 9.97 5.46 19.11
N THR A 427 10.39 4.90 17.97
CA THR A 427 9.69 5.07 16.68
C THR A 427 8.27 4.51 16.74
N VAL A 428 8.09 3.32 17.32
CA VAL A 428 6.76 2.69 17.50
C VAL A 428 5.84 3.57 18.36
N ALA A 429 6.36 4.21 19.42
CA ALA A 429 5.56 5.12 20.25
C ALA A 429 5.09 6.37 19.47
N ILE A 430 5.91 6.89 18.54
CA ILE A 430 5.53 8.01 17.67
C ILE A 430 4.40 7.57 16.73
N LEU A 431 4.56 6.43 16.09
CA LEU A 431 3.57 5.87 15.16
C LEU A 431 2.24 5.57 15.86
N ARG A 432 2.27 5.02 17.07
CA ARG A 432 1.08 4.80 17.88
C ARG A 432 0.33 6.10 18.15
N ARG A 433 1.04 7.16 18.61
CA ARG A 433 0.42 8.47 18.85
C ARG A 433 -0.22 9.04 17.57
N HIS A 434 0.45 8.86 16.44
CA HIS A 434 -0.10 9.26 15.15
C HIS A 434 -1.37 8.49 14.80
N ALA A 435 -1.35 7.17 14.96
CA ALA A 435 -2.49 6.32 14.71
C ALA A 435 -3.69 6.68 15.60
N GLU A 436 -3.46 6.86 16.90
CA GLU A 436 -4.49 7.32 17.84
C GLU A 436 -5.13 8.63 17.39
N LYS A 437 -4.31 9.64 17.01
CA LYS A 437 -4.77 10.93 16.52
C LYS A 437 -5.58 10.82 15.22
N MET A 438 -5.07 10.08 14.24
CA MET A 438 -5.75 9.92 12.93
C MET A 438 -7.07 9.14 13.06
N ASN A 439 -7.09 8.05 13.81
CA ASN A 439 -8.31 7.26 14.03
C ASN A 439 -9.39 8.08 14.75
N GLN A 440 -9.02 9.01 15.62
CA GLN A 440 -9.97 9.90 16.31
C GLN A 440 -10.59 10.95 15.39
N LEU A 441 -9.90 11.42 14.35
CA LEU A 441 -10.43 12.44 13.42
C LEU A 441 -11.74 12.03 12.75
N GLY A 442 -11.94 10.73 12.50
CA GLY A 442 -13.18 10.20 11.95
C GLY A 442 -14.41 10.40 12.85
N HIS A 443 -14.19 10.58 14.15
CA HIS A 443 -15.23 10.72 15.18
C HIS A 443 -15.39 12.16 15.68
N GLU A 444 -14.51 13.09 15.30
CA GLU A 444 -14.61 14.50 15.66
C GLU A 444 -15.62 15.22 14.74
N PRO A 445 -16.41 16.17 15.28
CA PRO A 445 -17.23 17.01 14.41
C PRO A 445 -16.31 17.83 13.48
N PRO A 446 -16.66 17.97 12.19
CA PRO A 446 -15.82 18.70 11.26
C PRO A 446 -15.59 20.13 11.74
N ILE A 447 -14.33 20.51 11.87
CA ILE A 447 -13.98 21.92 12.13
C ILE A 447 -14.40 22.69 10.87
N LEU A 448 -15.46 23.52 11.00
CA LEU A 448 -15.87 24.43 9.95
C LEU A 448 -14.77 25.50 9.80
N VAL A 449 -13.73 25.22 9.05
CA VAL A 449 -12.80 26.27 8.62
C VAL A 449 -13.57 27.12 7.62
N ALA A 450 -13.91 28.35 8.04
CA ALA A 450 -14.46 29.35 7.14
C ALA A 450 -13.54 29.43 5.91
N SER A 451 -14.10 29.20 4.72
CA SER A 451 -13.38 29.16 3.45
C SER A 451 -12.73 30.52 3.18
N SER A 452 -11.56 30.77 3.74
CA SER A 452 -10.70 31.89 3.35
C SER A 452 -9.90 31.46 2.12
N ARG A 453 -10.59 31.36 0.96
CA ARG A 453 -9.88 31.43 -0.32
C ARG A 453 -9.30 32.84 -0.44
N PRO A 454 -8.01 33.05 -0.67
CA PRO A 454 -7.55 34.30 -1.22
C PRO A 454 -8.23 34.45 -2.58
N ARG A 455 -9.11 35.43 -2.72
CA ARG A 455 -9.63 35.82 -4.02
C ARG A 455 -8.43 36.33 -4.82
N GLY A 456 -8.08 35.56 -5.86
CA GLY A 456 -7.07 35.97 -6.81
C GLY A 456 -7.36 37.35 -7.39
N ARG A 457 -6.30 38.12 -7.48
CA ARG A 457 -6.23 39.28 -8.38
C ARG A 457 -5.50 38.87 -9.65
#